data_0938e12b928af99f5ee51e3c33bbd758
#
_entry.id   0938e12b928af99f5ee51e3c33bbd758
#
_cell.length_a   1.000
_cell.length_b   1.000
_cell.length_c   1.000
_cell.angle_alpha   90.00
_cell.angle_beta   90.00
_cell.angle_gamma   90.00
#
_symmetry.space_group_name_H-M   'P 1'
#
loop_
_entity.id
_entity.type
_entity.pdbx_description
1 polymer ?
#
loop_
_entity_poly.entity_id
_entity_poly.type
_entity_poly.pdbx_seq_one_letter_code
_entity_poly.pdbx_strand_id
1 'polypeptide(L)'
;VTLNIGSSLAGGISRVANRNGLLLLVAYLLIGAAWQIPFYSAVVTGLEQSGTPTGNVALPAIDAPLAVSVSAAILLLLGLQWLTIVTIRTFVGGHTQEIPSEYYTRNIVPVLLNSLVGGLIYGVLMFVGSVLFVIPGIIAYVAFIFTLVYVAVEDKNFIAGFRNSWQLTRGHWLRLFGLLLVVVAGIGLISGVLTAMTSLVVGAIAGEGIGILLSGVVGLPFSLLILATLAEAFTQLRESQKEMVTS
;
A
#
# COMPACT_ATOMS: atom_id res chain seq x y z
N VAL A 1 -16.22 -21.76 -6.02
CA VAL A 1 -16.50 -20.30 -5.85
C VAL A 1 -15.60 -19.53 -6.81
N THR A 2 -16.15 -18.60 -7.57
CA THR A 2 -15.38 -17.77 -8.51
C THR A 2 -15.20 -16.38 -7.90
N LEU A 3 -14.03 -15.75 -8.10
CA LEU A 3 -13.77 -14.37 -7.66
C LEU A 3 -14.93 -13.45 -8.10
N ASN A 4 -15.55 -12.77 -7.14
CA ASN A 4 -16.65 -11.83 -7.36
C ASN A 4 -16.20 -10.41 -6.97
N ILE A 5 -16.23 -9.50 -7.96
CA ILE A 5 -15.75 -8.12 -7.78
C ILE A 5 -16.59 -7.38 -6.73
N GLY A 6 -17.93 -7.53 -6.80
CA GLY A 6 -18.83 -6.84 -5.87
C GLY A 6 -18.65 -7.30 -4.42
N SER A 7 -18.55 -8.61 -4.19
CA SER A 7 -18.30 -9.14 -2.83
C SER A 7 -16.91 -8.80 -2.32
N SER A 8 -15.90 -8.75 -3.20
CA SER A 8 -14.54 -8.32 -2.80
C SER A 8 -14.52 -6.87 -2.34
N LEU A 9 -15.24 -5.97 -3.04
CA LEU A 9 -15.38 -4.57 -2.62
C LEU A 9 -16.16 -4.42 -1.31
N ALA A 10 -17.32 -5.09 -1.21
CA ALA A 10 -18.12 -5.05 0.02
C ALA A 10 -17.37 -5.63 1.22
N GLY A 11 -16.67 -6.74 1.04
CA GLY A 11 -15.81 -7.33 2.05
C GLY A 11 -14.64 -6.42 2.45
N GLY A 12 -14.02 -5.74 1.48
CA GLY A 12 -12.99 -4.74 1.75
C GLY A 12 -13.50 -3.58 2.60
N ILE A 13 -14.65 -3.01 2.24
CA ILE A 13 -15.30 -1.93 3.02
C ILE A 13 -15.62 -2.41 4.44
N SER A 14 -16.19 -3.60 4.60
CA SER A 14 -16.50 -4.18 5.91
C SER A 14 -15.26 -4.37 6.79
N ARG A 15 -14.10 -4.75 6.19
CA ARG A 15 -12.83 -4.90 6.91
C ARG A 15 -12.28 -3.56 7.39
N VAL A 16 -12.46 -2.48 6.64
CA VAL A 16 -12.05 -1.13 7.07
C VAL A 16 -13.03 -0.53 8.07
N ALA A 17 -14.33 -0.79 7.93
CA ALA A 17 -15.37 -0.20 8.77
C ALA A 17 -15.51 -0.84 10.16
N ASN A 18 -14.78 -1.91 10.48
CA ASN A 18 -14.80 -2.51 11.81
C ASN A 18 -13.78 -1.83 12.76
N ARG A 19 -13.84 -2.21 14.06
CA ARG A 19 -12.96 -1.63 15.10
C ARG A 19 -11.47 -1.69 14.74
N ASN A 20 -11.00 -2.85 14.30
CA ASN A 20 -9.59 -3.04 13.93
C ASN A 20 -9.20 -2.24 12.68
N GLY A 21 -10.09 -2.21 11.67
CA GLY A 21 -9.88 -1.39 10.48
C GLY A 21 -9.78 0.11 10.81
N LEU A 22 -10.63 0.62 11.71
CA LEU A 22 -10.57 2.01 12.16
C LEU A 22 -9.30 2.30 12.99
N LEU A 23 -8.87 1.39 13.86
CA LEU A 23 -7.60 1.52 14.60
C LEU A 23 -6.41 1.58 13.65
N LEU A 24 -6.37 0.68 12.66
CA LEU A 24 -5.33 0.66 11.64
C LEU A 24 -5.38 1.93 10.79
N LEU A 25 -6.57 2.43 10.44
CA LEU A 25 -6.73 3.69 9.73
C LEU A 25 -6.11 4.86 10.51
N VAL A 26 -6.43 4.99 11.79
CA VAL A 26 -5.84 6.03 12.65
C VAL A 26 -4.31 5.91 12.71
N ALA A 27 -3.79 4.68 12.86
CA ALA A 27 -2.34 4.44 12.85
C ALA A 27 -1.70 4.87 11.51
N TYR A 28 -2.33 4.53 10.36
CA TYR A 28 -1.87 4.98 9.05
C TYR A 28 -1.88 6.50 8.90
N LEU A 29 -2.93 7.17 9.38
CA LEU A 29 -3.04 8.62 9.33
C LEU A 29 -1.92 9.27 10.15
N LEU A 30 -1.66 8.78 11.36
CA LEU A 30 -0.63 9.34 12.25
C LEU A 30 0.78 9.13 11.69
N ILE A 31 1.14 7.89 11.34
CA ILE A 31 2.49 7.58 10.84
C ILE A 31 2.71 8.17 9.45
N GLY A 32 1.69 8.12 8.58
CA GLY A 32 1.78 8.67 7.23
C GLY A 32 1.86 10.19 7.21
N ALA A 33 1.14 10.89 8.10
CA ALA A 33 1.30 12.33 8.29
C ALA A 33 2.70 12.67 8.83
N ALA A 34 3.16 11.94 9.84
CA ALA A 34 4.48 12.13 10.43
C ALA A 34 5.62 11.88 9.41
N TRP A 35 5.44 10.92 8.50
CA TRP A 35 6.44 10.60 7.48
C TRP A 35 6.68 11.72 6.46
N GLN A 36 5.63 12.49 6.13
CA GLN A 36 5.72 13.52 5.10
C GLN A 36 6.74 14.61 5.45
N ILE A 37 6.79 15.06 6.71
CA ILE A 37 7.67 16.15 7.12
C ILE A 37 9.16 15.81 6.90
N PRO A 38 9.73 14.73 7.46
CA PRO A 38 11.12 14.40 7.23
C PRO A 38 11.41 14.01 5.77
N PHE A 39 10.44 13.44 5.05
CA PHE A 39 10.58 13.17 3.63
C PHE A 39 10.77 14.45 2.82
N TYR A 40 9.89 15.43 2.96
CA TYR A 40 10.01 16.71 2.25
C TYR A 40 11.23 17.51 2.71
N SER A 41 11.58 17.46 4.00
CA SER A 41 12.81 18.09 4.50
C SER A 41 14.05 17.48 3.84
N ALA A 42 14.12 16.16 3.70
CA ALA A 42 15.24 15.50 3.03
C ALA A 42 15.32 15.89 1.55
N VAL A 43 14.16 15.98 0.86
CA VAL A 43 14.08 16.40 -0.55
C VAL A 43 14.58 17.84 -0.71
N VAL A 44 14.07 18.78 0.08
CA VAL A 44 14.46 20.20 -0.01
C VAL A 44 15.95 20.36 0.27
N THR A 45 16.44 19.85 1.41
CA THR A 45 17.86 19.95 1.78
C THR A 45 18.78 19.26 0.76
N GLY A 46 18.36 18.11 0.21
CA GLY A 46 19.13 17.40 -0.82
C GLY A 46 19.22 18.19 -2.14
N LEU A 47 18.14 18.83 -2.57
CA LEU A 47 18.12 19.68 -3.76
C LEU A 47 18.99 20.93 -3.57
N GLU A 48 18.91 21.59 -2.42
CA GLU A 48 19.74 22.75 -2.08
C GLU A 48 21.23 22.40 -2.10
N GLN A 49 21.62 21.28 -1.50
CA GLN A 49 23.00 20.79 -1.51
C GLN A 49 23.51 20.42 -2.89
N SER A 50 22.64 20.00 -3.80
CA SER A 50 22.99 19.71 -5.19
C SER A 50 23.08 20.97 -6.08
N GLY A 51 22.78 22.14 -5.53
CA GLY A 51 22.74 23.40 -6.28
C GLY A 51 21.51 23.53 -7.20
N THR A 52 20.52 22.64 -7.04
CA THR A 52 19.27 22.70 -7.80
C THR A 52 18.33 23.73 -7.15
N PRO A 53 17.89 24.77 -7.87
CA PRO A 53 16.95 25.72 -7.29
C PRO A 53 15.65 25.02 -6.87
N THR A 54 15.27 25.14 -5.62
CA THR A 54 14.02 24.57 -5.08
C THR A 54 12.79 25.36 -5.57
N GLY A 55 13.01 26.48 -6.26
CA GLY A 55 11.97 27.34 -6.80
C GLY A 55 11.08 27.93 -5.71
N ASN A 56 9.87 28.36 -6.12
CA ASN A 56 8.87 28.90 -5.20
C ASN A 56 7.91 27.82 -4.66
N VAL A 57 8.30 26.54 -4.71
CA VAL A 57 7.44 25.45 -4.22
C VAL A 57 7.56 25.41 -2.69
N ALA A 58 6.51 25.82 -2.01
CA ALA A 58 6.42 25.79 -0.55
C ALA A 58 6.18 24.34 -0.08
N LEU A 59 7.23 23.50 -0.11
CA LEU A 59 7.14 22.17 0.47
C LEU A 59 7.08 22.24 2.00
N PRO A 60 6.34 21.34 2.65
CA PRO A 60 6.23 21.29 4.11
C PRO A 60 7.50 20.69 4.75
N ALA A 61 8.59 21.42 4.65
CA ALA A 61 9.89 21.04 5.16
C ALA A 61 10.24 21.83 6.43
N ILE A 62 11.00 21.22 7.31
CA ILE A 62 11.64 21.88 8.44
C ILE A 62 13.16 21.97 8.18
N ASP A 63 13.78 23.01 8.72
CA ASP A 63 15.25 23.15 8.65
C ASP A 63 15.89 22.10 9.57
N ALA A 64 16.42 21.05 8.96
CA ALA A 64 17.09 19.96 9.66
C ALA A 64 18.24 19.39 8.79
N PRO A 65 19.31 18.88 9.42
CA PRO A 65 20.39 18.24 8.68
C PRO A 65 19.87 17.08 7.80
N LEU A 66 20.38 16.99 6.56
CA LEU A 66 19.96 15.96 5.60
C LEU A 66 19.99 14.55 6.20
N ALA A 67 21.05 14.20 6.94
CA ALA A 67 21.18 12.89 7.57
C ALA A 67 20.06 12.61 8.59
N VAL A 68 19.62 13.61 9.35
CA VAL A 68 18.52 13.48 10.32
C VAL A 68 17.20 13.27 9.59
N SER A 69 16.91 14.09 8.57
CA SER A 69 15.69 14.01 7.78
C SER A 69 15.59 12.66 7.05
N VAL A 70 16.66 12.21 6.39
CA VAL A 70 16.72 10.90 5.72
C VAL A 70 16.53 9.76 6.71
N SER A 71 17.22 9.79 7.85
CA SER A 71 17.09 8.72 8.87
C SER A 71 15.68 8.66 9.44
N ALA A 72 15.07 9.80 9.75
CA ALA A 72 13.71 9.87 10.24
C ALA A 72 12.69 9.38 9.18
N ALA A 73 12.86 9.78 7.92
CA ALA A 73 12.01 9.32 6.83
C ALA A 73 12.10 7.80 6.64
N ILE A 74 13.31 7.22 6.69
CA ILE A 74 13.51 5.76 6.59
C ILE A 74 12.86 5.04 7.77
N LEU A 75 13.04 5.50 9.00
CA LEU A 75 12.45 4.87 10.18
C LEU A 75 10.91 4.87 10.12
N LEU A 76 10.31 5.99 9.73
CA LEU A 76 8.85 6.08 9.59
C LEU A 76 8.34 5.25 8.41
N LEU A 77 9.10 5.16 7.31
CA LEU A 77 8.80 4.25 6.19
C LEU A 77 8.81 2.78 6.62
N LEU A 78 9.82 2.38 7.42
CA LEU A 78 9.87 1.04 8.01
C LEU A 78 8.67 0.80 8.96
N GLY A 79 8.27 1.82 9.72
CA GLY A 79 7.07 1.79 10.55
C GLY A 79 5.79 1.60 9.73
N LEU A 80 5.65 2.31 8.61
CA LEU A 80 4.53 2.13 7.66
C LEU A 80 4.53 0.74 7.05
N GLN A 81 5.70 0.21 6.69
CA GLN A 81 5.82 -1.14 6.15
C GLN A 81 5.45 -2.20 7.20
N TRP A 82 5.89 -2.03 8.43
CA TRP A 82 5.47 -2.88 9.56
C TRP A 82 3.96 -2.82 9.76
N LEU A 83 3.36 -1.62 9.78
CA LEU A 83 1.92 -1.44 9.89
C LEU A 83 1.17 -2.12 8.73
N THR A 84 1.72 -2.07 7.50
CA THR A 84 1.17 -2.76 6.33
C THR A 84 1.12 -4.28 6.54
N ILE A 85 2.19 -4.87 7.09
CA ILE A 85 2.24 -6.31 7.40
C ILE A 85 1.17 -6.66 8.42
N VAL A 86 1.06 -5.91 9.52
CA VAL A 86 0.03 -6.11 10.56
C VAL A 86 -1.37 -5.99 9.97
N THR A 87 -1.59 -5.01 9.11
CA THR A 87 -2.87 -4.78 8.43
C THR A 87 -3.26 -5.96 7.54
N ILE A 88 -2.35 -6.44 6.71
CA ILE A 88 -2.60 -7.60 5.85
C ILE A 88 -2.93 -8.84 6.67
N ARG A 89 -2.17 -9.11 7.73
CA ARG A 89 -2.43 -10.23 8.66
C ARG A 89 -3.82 -10.11 9.29
N THR A 90 -4.18 -8.93 9.76
CA THR A 90 -5.48 -8.65 10.40
C THR A 90 -6.62 -8.85 9.43
N PHE A 91 -6.51 -8.30 8.22
CA PHE A 91 -7.56 -8.39 7.22
C PHE A 91 -7.71 -9.81 6.66
N VAL A 92 -6.63 -10.50 6.31
CA VAL A 92 -6.68 -11.89 5.85
C VAL A 92 -7.15 -12.84 6.96
N GLY A 93 -6.75 -12.60 8.21
CA GLY A 93 -7.19 -13.36 9.36
C GLY A 93 -8.65 -13.12 9.77
N GLY A 94 -9.32 -12.10 9.22
CA GLY A 94 -10.73 -11.79 9.50
C GLY A 94 -11.00 -11.25 10.90
N HIS A 95 -9.97 -10.75 11.60
CA HIS A 95 -10.10 -10.23 12.97
C HIS A 95 -10.75 -8.84 13.00
N THR A 96 -11.93 -8.73 13.60
CA THR A 96 -12.74 -7.49 13.60
C THR A 96 -12.70 -6.72 14.92
N GLN A 97 -12.40 -7.38 16.05
CA GLN A 97 -12.48 -6.79 17.40
C GLN A 97 -11.10 -6.63 18.05
N GLU A 98 -10.25 -7.64 17.93
CA GLU A 98 -8.91 -7.64 18.52
C GLU A 98 -7.89 -8.09 17.48
N ILE A 99 -6.74 -7.40 17.45
CA ILE A 99 -5.60 -7.78 16.62
C ILE A 99 -4.73 -8.71 17.47
N PRO A 100 -4.52 -9.99 17.06
CA PRO A 100 -3.66 -10.90 17.79
C PRO A 100 -2.26 -10.32 18.00
N SER A 101 -1.75 -10.41 19.23
CA SER A 101 -0.44 -9.84 19.58
C SER A 101 0.71 -10.40 18.73
N GLU A 102 0.59 -11.65 18.29
CA GLU A 102 1.55 -12.29 17.41
C GLU A 102 1.69 -11.60 16.04
N TYR A 103 0.66 -10.88 15.56
CA TYR A 103 0.72 -10.18 14.28
C TYR A 103 1.70 -9.02 14.28
N TYR A 104 1.98 -8.45 15.45
CA TYR A 104 2.96 -7.37 15.62
C TYR A 104 4.41 -7.85 15.59
N THR A 105 4.67 -9.09 16.02
CA THR A 105 6.03 -9.57 16.33
C THR A 105 6.45 -10.81 15.57
N ARG A 106 5.51 -11.71 15.19
CA ARG A 106 5.83 -12.99 14.54
C ARG A 106 6.68 -12.79 13.30
N ASN A 107 7.91 -13.28 13.32
CA ASN A 107 8.88 -13.24 12.23
C ASN A 107 9.00 -11.85 11.54
N ILE A 108 8.81 -10.77 12.33
CA ILE A 108 8.63 -9.43 11.74
C ILE A 108 9.85 -8.97 10.95
N VAL A 109 11.07 -9.23 11.44
CA VAL A 109 12.30 -8.79 10.74
C VAL A 109 12.49 -9.51 9.40
N PRO A 110 12.45 -10.86 9.32
CA PRO A 110 12.50 -11.55 8.04
C PRO A 110 11.38 -11.14 7.08
N VAL A 111 10.14 -10.99 7.57
CA VAL A 111 9.00 -10.59 6.75
C VAL A 111 9.17 -9.17 6.22
N LEU A 112 9.63 -8.24 7.04
CA LEU A 112 9.89 -6.85 6.65
C LEU A 112 10.98 -6.78 5.58
N LEU A 113 12.11 -7.49 5.75
CA LEU A 113 13.18 -7.55 4.76
C LEU A 113 12.69 -8.17 3.44
N ASN A 114 11.98 -9.29 3.50
CA ASN A 114 11.43 -9.93 2.30
C ASN A 114 10.37 -9.07 1.62
N SER A 115 9.55 -8.32 2.35
CA SER A 115 8.57 -7.43 1.77
C SER A 115 9.21 -6.22 1.08
N LEU A 116 10.28 -5.67 1.64
CA LEU A 116 11.04 -4.58 1.02
C LEU A 116 11.73 -5.03 -0.26
N VAL A 117 12.47 -6.15 -0.20
CA VAL A 117 13.15 -6.70 -1.39
C VAL A 117 12.14 -7.14 -2.45
N GLY A 118 11.09 -7.86 -2.05
CA GLY A 118 10.02 -8.28 -2.94
C GLY A 118 9.28 -7.10 -3.57
N GLY A 119 8.99 -6.05 -2.80
CA GLY A 119 8.38 -4.82 -3.27
C GLY A 119 9.26 -4.08 -4.28
N LEU A 120 10.58 -3.99 -4.02
CA LEU A 120 11.54 -3.40 -4.95
C LEU A 120 11.59 -4.17 -6.28
N ILE A 121 11.72 -5.50 -6.22
CA ILE A 121 11.73 -6.35 -7.42
C ILE A 121 10.41 -6.22 -8.17
N TYR A 122 9.28 -6.24 -7.47
CA TYR A 122 7.97 -6.04 -8.07
C TYR A 122 7.88 -4.68 -8.78
N GLY A 123 8.34 -3.60 -8.14
CA GLY A 123 8.40 -2.27 -8.74
C GLY A 123 9.25 -2.22 -10.00
N VAL A 124 10.43 -2.85 -9.97
CA VAL A 124 11.31 -2.95 -11.16
C VAL A 124 10.64 -3.75 -12.28
N LEU A 125 10.02 -4.89 -11.97
CA LEU A 125 9.29 -5.69 -12.95
C LEU A 125 8.14 -4.90 -13.59
N MET A 126 7.40 -4.14 -12.77
CA MET A 126 6.34 -3.26 -13.25
C MET A 126 6.88 -2.15 -14.14
N PHE A 127 7.94 -1.48 -13.73
CA PHE A 127 8.55 -0.39 -14.49
C PHE A 127 9.08 -0.89 -15.83
N VAL A 128 9.91 -1.92 -15.83
CA VAL A 128 10.49 -2.52 -17.04
C VAL A 128 9.38 -3.08 -17.94
N GLY A 129 8.42 -3.80 -17.37
CA GLY A 129 7.29 -4.35 -18.11
C GLY A 129 6.45 -3.26 -18.78
N SER A 130 6.21 -2.14 -18.10
CA SER A 130 5.42 -1.02 -18.63
C SER A 130 6.16 -0.24 -19.72
N VAL A 131 7.49 -0.07 -19.58
CA VAL A 131 8.33 0.65 -20.55
C VAL A 131 8.55 -0.16 -21.83
N LEU A 132 8.83 -1.46 -21.69
CA LEU A 132 9.11 -2.32 -22.85
C LEU A 132 7.84 -2.78 -23.54
N PHE A 133 6.84 -3.21 -22.79
CA PHE A 133 5.58 -3.72 -23.31
C PHE A 133 4.46 -3.52 -22.28
N VAL A 134 3.47 -2.72 -22.59
CA VAL A 134 2.34 -2.45 -21.69
C VAL A 134 1.63 -3.73 -21.25
N ILE A 135 1.39 -4.67 -22.17
CA ILE A 135 0.67 -5.94 -21.88
C ILE A 135 1.41 -6.83 -20.89
N PRO A 136 2.71 -7.18 -21.07
CA PRO A 136 3.47 -7.92 -20.06
C PRO A 136 3.53 -7.23 -18.69
N GLY A 137 3.60 -5.90 -18.66
CA GLY A 137 3.54 -5.14 -17.41
C GLY A 137 2.22 -5.35 -16.66
N ILE A 138 1.09 -5.29 -17.36
CA ILE A 138 -0.24 -5.57 -16.78
C ILE A 138 -0.34 -7.01 -16.29
N ILE A 139 0.16 -7.99 -17.06
CA ILE A 139 0.18 -9.39 -16.66
C ILE A 139 1.01 -9.57 -15.38
N ALA A 140 2.20 -9.00 -15.31
CA ALA A 140 3.05 -9.05 -14.12
C ALA A 140 2.37 -8.40 -12.91
N TYR A 141 1.70 -7.25 -13.10
CA TYR A 141 0.93 -6.57 -12.07
C TYR A 141 -0.12 -7.50 -11.46
N VAL A 142 -0.95 -8.11 -12.28
CA VAL A 142 -2.03 -9.01 -11.85
C VAL A 142 -1.48 -10.30 -11.26
N ALA A 143 -0.45 -10.87 -11.89
CA ALA A 143 0.11 -12.16 -11.49
C ALA A 143 0.80 -12.12 -10.11
N PHE A 144 1.43 -11.01 -9.77
CA PHE A 144 2.25 -10.89 -8.57
C PHE A 144 1.63 -10.03 -7.47
N ILE A 145 0.37 -9.61 -7.63
CA ILE A 145 -0.33 -8.71 -6.69
C ILE A 145 -0.39 -9.26 -5.25
N PHE A 146 -0.45 -10.57 -5.07
CA PHE A 146 -0.54 -11.22 -3.76
C PHE A 146 0.83 -11.61 -3.17
N THR A 147 1.95 -11.25 -3.80
CA THR A 147 3.29 -11.57 -3.28
C THR A 147 3.47 -11.06 -1.86
N LEU A 148 3.13 -9.79 -1.60
CA LEU A 148 3.22 -9.20 -0.27
C LEU A 148 2.30 -9.90 0.73
N VAL A 149 1.12 -10.35 0.30
CA VAL A 149 0.17 -11.07 1.15
C VAL A 149 0.78 -12.40 1.60
N TYR A 150 1.39 -13.17 0.70
CA TYR A 150 2.08 -14.42 1.05
C TYR A 150 3.28 -14.20 1.98
N VAL A 151 4.06 -13.15 1.75
CA VAL A 151 5.19 -12.79 2.64
C VAL A 151 4.67 -12.41 4.03
N ALA A 152 3.60 -11.62 4.12
CA ALA A 152 3.06 -11.13 5.37
C ALA A 152 2.34 -12.21 6.19
N VAL A 153 1.52 -13.06 5.54
CA VAL A 153 0.62 -14.02 6.21
C VAL A 153 1.29 -15.36 6.44
N GLU A 154 2.06 -15.85 5.48
CA GLU A 154 2.68 -17.18 5.52
C GLU A 154 4.18 -17.14 5.84
N ASP A 155 4.72 -15.98 6.19
CA ASP A 155 6.14 -15.78 6.48
C ASP A 155 7.07 -16.31 5.36
N LYS A 156 6.60 -16.28 4.11
CA LYS A 156 7.36 -16.76 2.94
C LYS A 156 8.46 -15.77 2.57
N ASN A 157 9.56 -16.28 2.02
CA ASN A 157 10.50 -15.40 1.33
C ASN A 157 9.87 -14.83 0.06
N PHE A 158 10.42 -13.73 -0.46
CA PHE A 158 9.85 -13.03 -1.62
C PHE A 158 9.77 -13.91 -2.87
N ILE A 159 10.73 -14.82 -3.11
CA ILE A 159 10.73 -15.74 -4.26
C ILE A 159 9.53 -16.70 -4.19
N ALA A 160 9.32 -17.30 -3.01
CA ALA A 160 8.16 -18.16 -2.78
C ALA A 160 6.86 -17.34 -2.86
N GLY A 161 6.86 -16.11 -2.37
CA GLY A 161 5.75 -15.17 -2.50
C GLY A 161 5.37 -14.92 -3.96
N PHE A 162 6.34 -14.64 -4.85
CA PHE A 162 6.12 -14.50 -6.29
C PHE A 162 5.55 -15.78 -6.92
N ARG A 163 6.15 -16.92 -6.61
CA ARG A 163 5.70 -18.22 -7.14
C ARG A 163 4.28 -18.55 -6.70
N ASN A 164 3.97 -18.38 -5.42
CA ASN A 164 2.64 -18.66 -4.87
C ASN A 164 1.58 -17.69 -5.42
N SER A 165 1.92 -16.40 -5.56
CA SER A 165 1.06 -15.40 -6.18
C SER A 165 0.72 -15.79 -7.61
N TRP A 166 1.72 -16.13 -8.43
CA TRP A 166 1.52 -16.61 -9.80
C TRP A 166 0.58 -17.83 -9.85
N GLN A 167 0.81 -18.82 -8.98
CA GLN A 167 -0.02 -20.04 -8.94
C GLN A 167 -1.48 -19.72 -8.55
N LEU A 168 -1.69 -18.84 -7.58
CA LEU A 168 -3.02 -18.44 -7.12
C LEU A 168 -3.79 -17.67 -8.20
N THR A 169 -3.10 -16.79 -8.92
CA THR A 169 -3.73 -15.91 -9.91
C THR A 169 -3.94 -16.57 -11.26
N ARG A 170 -3.18 -17.63 -11.56
CA ARG A 170 -3.26 -18.35 -12.83
C ARG A 170 -4.67 -18.86 -13.11
N GLY A 171 -5.21 -18.51 -14.29
CA GLY A 171 -6.60 -18.84 -14.68
C GLY A 171 -7.63 -17.80 -14.24
N HIS A 172 -7.26 -16.82 -13.40
CA HIS A 172 -8.17 -15.77 -12.91
C HIS A 172 -7.78 -14.35 -13.34
N TRP A 173 -6.76 -14.20 -14.21
CA TRP A 173 -6.15 -12.92 -14.54
C TRP A 173 -7.14 -11.87 -15.04
N LEU A 174 -8.08 -12.21 -15.92
CA LEU A 174 -9.07 -11.26 -16.43
C LEU A 174 -10.02 -10.75 -15.34
N ARG A 175 -10.42 -11.62 -14.40
CA ARG A 175 -11.30 -11.23 -13.28
C ARG A 175 -10.53 -10.37 -12.27
N LEU A 176 -9.28 -10.74 -11.97
CA LEU A 176 -8.39 -9.95 -11.12
C LEU A 176 -8.08 -8.60 -11.76
N PHE A 177 -7.81 -8.58 -13.06
CA PHE A 177 -7.61 -7.33 -13.79
C PHE A 177 -8.86 -6.44 -13.72
N GLY A 178 -10.05 -7.01 -13.93
CA GLY A 178 -11.32 -6.29 -13.78
C GLY A 178 -11.52 -5.74 -12.36
N LEU A 179 -11.23 -6.53 -11.32
CA LEU A 179 -11.26 -6.08 -9.93
C LEU A 179 -10.27 -4.91 -9.71
N LEU A 180 -9.03 -5.08 -10.15
CA LEU A 180 -8.00 -4.05 -10.00
C LEU A 180 -8.34 -2.77 -10.77
N LEU A 181 -8.92 -2.91 -11.96
CA LEU A 181 -9.37 -1.75 -12.73
C LEU A 181 -10.47 -0.98 -11.99
N VAL A 182 -11.46 -1.66 -11.43
CA VAL A 182 -12.53 -1.01 -10.64
C VAL A 182 -11.97 -0.41 -9.35
N VAL A 183 -11.11 -1.14 -8.63
CA VAL A 183 -10.57 -0.71 -7.33
C VAL A 183 -9.53 0.40 -7.53
N VAL A 184 -8.53 0.17 -8.38
CA VAL A 184 -7.43 1.13 -8.56
C VAL A 184 -7.88 2.35 -9.36
N ALA A 185 -8.62 2.16 -10.46
CA ALA A 185 -9.13 3.29 -11.24
C ALA A 185 -10.26 4.02 -10.50
N GLY A 186 -11.25 3.30 -9.95
CA GLY A 186 -12.38 3.90 -9.25
C GLY A 186 -11.95 4.62 -7.96
N ILE A 187 -11.26 3.92 -7.07
CA ILE A 187 -10.77 4.49 -5.81
C ILE A 187 -9.69 5.52 -6.09
N GLY A 188 -8.79 5.25 -7.05
CA GLY A 188 -7.72 6.17 -7.43
C GLY A 188 -8.23 7.49 -8.01
N LEU A 189 -9.28 7.47 -8.83
CA LEU A 189 -9.92 8.69 -9.33
C LEU A 189 -10.55 9.51 -8.21
N ILE A 190 -11.32 8.86 -7.33
CA ILE A 190 -11.95 9.54 -6.18
C ILE A 190 -10.86 10.12 -5.25
N SER A 191 -9.87 9.33 -4.89
CA SER A 191 -8.74 9.76 -4.08
C SER A 191 -7.98 10.91 -4.74
N GLY A 192 -7.68 10.80 -6.05
CA GLY A 192 -6.96 11.82 -6.80
C GLY A 192 -7.71 13.15 -6.84
N VAL A 193 -9.02 13.13 -7.09
CA VAL A 193 -9.85 14.34 -7.09
C VAL A 193 -9.88 14.96 -5.69
N LEU A 194 -10.11 14.17 -4.64
CA LEU A 194 -10.15 14.68 -3.26
C LEU A 194 -8.78 15.24 -2.83
N THR A 195 -7.70 14.56 -3.16
CA THR A 195 -6.32 15.02 -2.89
C THR A 195 -6.04 16.34 -3.60
N ALA A 196 -6.37 16.45 -4.90
CA ALA A 196 -6.19 17.69 -5.68
C ALA A 196 -7.04 18.82 -5.12
N MET A 197 -8.31 18.58 -4.82
CA MET A 197 -9.19 19.58 -4.21
C MET A 197 -8.68 20.05 -2.84
N THR A 198 -8.22 19.13 -2.00
CA THR A 198 -7.65 19.46 -0.69
C THR A 198 -6.41 20.33 -0.86
N SER A 199 -5.49 19.94 -1.75
CA SER A 199 -4.28 20.72 -2.02
C SER A 199 -4.60 22.13 -2.50
N LEU A 200 -5.52 22.28 -3.45
CA LEU A 200 -5.90 23.59 -4.01
C LEU A 200 -6.64 24.46 -2.99
N VAL A 201 -7.68 23.93 -2.35
CA VAL A 201 -8.53 24.72 -1.44
C VAL A 201 -7.77 25.06 -0.16
N VAL A 202 -7.14 24.08 0.47
CA VAL A 202 -6.38 24.33 1.71
C VAL A 202 -5.11 25.12 1.42
N GLY A 203 -4.45 24.86 0.30
CA GLY A 203 -3.29 25.63 -0.15
C GLY A 203 -3.61 27.11 -0.36
N ALA A 204 -4.78 27.42 -0.92
CA ALA A 204 -5.23 28.81 -1.10
C ALA A 204 -5.58 29.52 0.24
N ILE A 205 -6.08 28.79 1.24
CA ILE A 205 -6.53 29.36 2.53
C ILE A 205 -5.41 29.38 3.57
N ALA A 206 -4.66 28.29 3.70
CA ALA A 206 -3.69 28.05 4.77
C ALA A 206 -2.23 28.00 4.30
N GLY A 207 -1.99 28.15 3.00
CA GLY A 207 -0.67 28.06 2.37
C GLY A 207 -0.39 26.72 1.73
N GLU A 208 0.41 26.71 0.66
CA GLU A 208 0.69 25.55 -0.17
C GLU A 208 1.25 24.36 0.62
N GLY A 209 2.17 24.59 1.56
CA GLY A 209 2.76 23.55 2.39
C GLY A 209 1.72 22.76 3.21
N ILE A 210 0.74 23.46 3.80
CA ILE A 210 -0.35 22.82 4.55
C ILE A 210 -1.27 22.09 3.59
N GLY A 211 -1.56 22.66 2.41
CA GLY A 211 -2.32 22.00 1.35
C GLY A 211 -1.70 20.68 0.92
N ILE A 212 -0.38 20.62 0.72
CA ILE A 212 0.37 19.41 0.37
C ILE A 212 0.30 18.37 1.50
N LEU A 213 0.54 18.77 2.75
CA LEU A 213 0.46 17.85 3.89
C LEU A 213 -0.93 17.21 4.02
N LEU A 214 -1.98 18.01 4.02
CA LEU A 214 -3.34 17.50 4.18
C LEU A 214 -3.78 16.65 2.98
N SER A 215 -3.37 17.02 1.76
CA SER A 215 -3.66 16.22 0.57
C SER A 215 -3.04 14.83 0.66
N GLY A 216 -1.80 14.71 1.14
CA GLY A 216 -1.15 13.42 1.36
C GLY A 216 -1.87 12.55 2.42
N VAL A 217 -2.39 13.17 3.47
CA VAL A 217 -3.17 12.46 4.51
C VAL A 217 -4.51 11.96 3.96
N VAL A 218 -5.19 12.75 3.12
CA VAL A 218 -6.48 12.37 2.50
C VAL A 218 -6.37 11.12 1.62
N GLY A 219 -5.21 10.84 1.05
CA GLY A 219 -4.95 9.63 0.25
C GLY A 219 -4.86 8.32 1.04
N LEU A 220 -4.50 8.37 2.31
CA LEU A 220 -4.20 7.18 3.13
C LEU A 220 -5.40 6.24 3.35
N PRO A 221 -6.63 6.70 3.64
CA PRO A 221 -7.79 5.83 3.76
C PRO A 221 -8.05 4.97 2.53
N PHE A 222 -7.79 5.51 1.35
CA PHE A 222 -8.00 4.81 0.08
C PHE A 222 -6.96 3.69 -0.12
N SER A 223 -5.72 3.90 0.32
CA SER A 223 -4.69 2.85 0.33
C SER A 223 -5.09 1.68 1.21
N LEU A 224 -5.66 1.96 2.39
CA LEU A 224 -6.15 0.93 3.31
C LEU A 224 -7.32 0.14 2.70
N LEU A 225 -8.24 0.82 2.01
CA LEU A 225 -9.37 0.19 1.32
C LEU A 225 -8.89 -0.74 0.19
N ILE A 226 -7.86 -0.34 -0.56
CA ILE A 226 -7.24 -1.21 -1.58
C ILE A 226 -6.66 -2.46 -0.92
N LEU A 227 -5.89 -2.33 0.16
CA LEU A 227 -5.33 -3.47 0.89
C LEU A 227 -6.42 -4.41 1.42
N ALA A 228 -7.50 -3.87 1.97
CA ALA A 228 -8.63 -4.64 2.48
C ALA A 228 -9.36 -5.41 1.37
N THR A 229 -9.56 -4.77 0.21
CA THR A 229 -10.18 -5.43 -0.95
C THR A 229 -9.29 -6.53 -1.52
N LEU A 230 -7.97 -6.32 -1.56
CA LEU A 230 -7.01 -7.35 -1.97
C LEU A 230 -6.97 -8.52 -0.98
N ALA A 231 -7.04 -8.26 0.32
CA ALA A 231 -7.11 -9.31 1.33
C ALA A 231 -8.38 -10.18 1.17
N GLU A 232 -9.52 -9.56 0.86
CA GLU A 232 -10.76 -10.28 0.57
C GLU A 232 -10.65 -11.13 -0.70
N ALA A 233 -10.14 -10.54 -1.79
CA ALA A 233 -9.93 -11.27 -3.06
C ALA A 233 -8.98 -12.45 -2.90
N PHE A 234 -7.91 -12.29 -2.11
CA PHE A 234 -7.00 -13.37 -1.75
C PHE A 234 -7.71 -14.51 -1.02
N THR A 235 -8.54 -14.20 -0.04
CA THR A 235 -9.29 -15.18 0.73
C THR A 235 -10.25 -15.98 -0.17
N GLN A 236 -11.01 -15.30 -1.02
CA GLN A 236 -11.93 -15.94 -1.99
C GLN A 236 -11.19 -16.89 -2.95
N LEU A 237 -10.05 -16.47 -3.50
CA LEU A 237 -9.26 -17.31 -4.40
C LEU A 237 -8.68 -18.55 -3.69
N ARG A 238 -8.23 -18.40 -2.45
CA ARG A 238 -7.72 -19.53 -1.65
C ARG A 238 -8.81 -20.55 -1.31
N GLU A 239 -9.99 -20.09 -0.97
CA GLU A 239 -11.15 -20.96 -0.72
C GLU A 239 -11.52 -21.74 -1.96
N SER A 240 -11.62 -21.08 -3.11
CA SER A 240 -11.92 -21.76 -4.38
C SER A 240 -10.87 -22.81 -4.78
N GLN A 241 -9.58 -22.58 -4.48
CA GLN A 241 -8.55 -23.59 -4.70
C GLN A 241 -8.71 -24.82 -3.80
N LYS A 242 -9.08 -24.61 -2.51
CA LYS A 242 -9.30 -25.73 -1.57
C LYS A 242 -10.47 -26.60 -2.00
N GLU A 243 -11.59 -25.99 -2.43
CA GLU A 243 -12.76 -26.73 -2.93
C GLU A 243 -12.44 -27.60 -4.15
N MET A 244 -11.63 -27.11 -5.10
CA MET A 244 -11.21 -27.89 -6.27
C MET A 244 -10.30 -29.08 -5.95
N VAL A 245 -9.58 -29.03 -4.83
CA VAL A 245 -8.70 -30.16 -4.41
C VAL A 245 -9.48 -31.22 -3.64
N THR A 246 -10.62 -30.85 -3.04
CA THR A 246 -11.45 -31.74 -2.22
C THR A 246 -12.62 -32.35 -3.02
N SER A 247 -12.88 -31.90 -4.24
CA SER A 247 -13.87 -32.47 -5.18
C SER A 247 -13.25 -33.49 -6.13
#